data_04f1a59a6ccec7adf6855df2890c1c80
#
_entry.id   04f1a59a6ccec7adf6855df2890c1c80
#
_cell.length_a   1.000
_cell.length_b   1.000
_cell.length_c   1.000
_cell.angle_alpha   90.00
_cell.angle_beta   90.00
_cell.angle_gamma   90.00
#
_symmetry.space_group_name_H-M   'P 1'
#
loop_
_entity.id
_entity.type
_entity.pdbx_description
1 polymer ?
#
loop_
_entity_poly.entity_id
_entity_poly.type
_entity_poly.pdbx_seq_one_letter_code
_entity_poly.pdbx_strand_id
1 'polypeptide(L)'
;MASTKKAAVGFIFVTLLIDVMGWGLIIPVMPRLISELKNIDVNEASPYGAWLLSAYAITQFLFAPVIGNLSDKYGRRPVLLISMFGFGIDYLFLALAPTYAWLFVGRIVAGLTGASFTTGAAYIADISTPQTRAKNFGMIGAAFGLGFVIGPALGGLLAEFGVRAPFDAAAILCLVNAVYG
;
A
#
# COMPACT_ATOMS: atom_id res chain seq x y z
N MET A 1 19.53 2.44 -23.54
CA MET A 1 19.23 3.40 -22.44
C MET A 1 17.77 3.91 -22.43
N ALA A 2 17.16 4.32 -23.55
CA ALA A 2 15.76 4.78 -23.55
C ALA A 2 14.74 3.67 -23.23
N SER A 3 14.95 2.44 -23.66
CA SER A 3 14.08 1.28 -23.36
C SER A 3 14.06 0.95 -21.86
N THR A 4 15.22 0.95 -21.22
CA THR A 4 15.36 0.64 -19.78
C THR A 4 14.65 1.67 -18.90
N LYS A 5 14.71 2.96 -19.28
CA LYS A 5 13.99 4.02 -18.55
C LYS A 5 12.47 3.91 -18.68
N LYS A 6 11.95 3.53 -19.86
CA LYS A 6 10.52 3.30 -20.06
C LYS A 6 10.03 2.12 -19.24
N ALA A 7 10.80 1.03 -19.17
CA ALA A 7 10.48 -0.14 -18.35
C ALA A 7 10.44 0.21 -16.85
N ALA A 8 11.40 1.03 -16.37
CA ALA A 8 11.41 1.49 -14.98
C ALA A 8 10.18 2.35 -14.63
N VAL A 9 9.77 3.26 -15.51
CA VAL A 9 8.55 4.07 -15.29
C VAL A 9 7.31 3.18 -15.24
N GLY A 10 7.20 2.20 -16.14
CA GLY A 10 6.11 1.23 -16.14
C GLY A 10 6.06 0.39 -14.87
N PHE A 11 7.21 -0.09 -14.40
CA PHE A 11 7.33 -0.82 -13.15
C PHE A 11 6.86 0.03 -11.95
N ILE A 12 7.33 1.28 -11.83
CA ILE A 12 6.92 2.17 -10.74
C ILE A 12 5.41 2.44 -10.79
N PHE A 13 4.85 2.65 -12.00
CA PHE A 13 3.42 2.85 -12.18
C PHE A 13 2.60 1.67 -11.66
N VAL A 14 2.96 0.44 -12.07
CA VAL A 14 2.27 -0.78 -11.63
C VAL A 14 2.41 -0.97 -10.13
N THR A 15 3.60 -0.76 -9.58
CA THR A 15 3.85 -0.87 -8.14
C THR A 15 3.00 0.09 -7.32
N LEU A 16 2.97 1.37 -7.71
CA LEU A 16 2.15 2.37 -7.03
C LEU A 16 0.64 2.15 -7.25
N LEU A 17 0.24 1.68 -8.42
CA LEU A 17 -1.16 1.31 -8.68
C LEU A 17 -1.62 0.19 -7.74
N ILE A 18 -0.83 -0.87 -7.61
CA ILE A 18 -1.15 -2.00 -6.70
C ILE A 18 -1.18 -1.53 -5.25
N ASP A 19 -0.25 -0.67 -4.83
CA ASP A 19 -0.23 -0.09 -3.49
C ASP A 19 -1.53 0.68 -3.19
N VAL A 20 -1.91 1.60 -4.07
CA VAL A 20 -3.13 2.39 -3.91
C VAL A 20 -4.39 1.54 -4.02
N MET A 21 -4.39 0.55 -4.92
CA MET A 21 -5.49 -0.43 -4.99
C MET A 21 -5.63 -1.21 -3.69
N GLY A 22 -4.53 -1.62 -3.06
CA GLY A 22 -4.54 -2.29 -1.76
C GLY A 22 -5.23 -1.44 -0.69
N TRP A 23 -4.91 -0.15 -0.63
CA TRP A 23 -5.62 0.80 0.23
C TRP A 23 -7.11 0.88 -0.10
N GLY A 24 -7.44 1.03 -1.38
CA GLY A 24 -8.81 1.11 -1.85
C GLY A 24 -9.63 -0.14 -1.54
N LEU A 25 -9.03 -1.33 -1.63
CA LEU A 25 -9.67 -2.60 -1.32
C LEU A 25 -10.13 -2.67 0.15
N ILE A 26 -9.31 -2.21 1.09
CA ILE A 26 -9.54 -2.38 2.52
C ILE A 26 -10.41 -1.28 3.16
N ILE A 27 -10.40 -0.06 2.61
CA ILE A 27 -11.15 1.06 3.18
C ILE A 27 -12.63 0.73 3.43
N PRO A 28 -13.41 0.22 2.45
CA PRO A 28 -14.82 -0.05 2.65
C PRO A 28 -15.10 -1.25 3.55
N VAL A 29 -14.13 -2.14 3.74
CA VAL A 29 -14.31 -3.41 4.45
C VAL A 29 -13.79 -3.37 5.88
N MET A 30 -12.84 -2.47 6.18
CA MET A 30 -12.24 -2.34 7.50
C MET A 30 -13.26 -2.17 8.64
N PRO A 31 -14.31 -1.33 8.52
CA PRO A 31 -15.31 -1.22 9.58
C PRO A 31 -16.04 -2.53 9.88
N ARG A 32 -16.32 -3.34 8.86
CA ARG A 32 -16.96 -4.64 9.03
C ARG A 32 -16.05 -5.63 9.75
N LEU A 33 -14.77 -5.68 9.38
CA LEU A 33 -13.79 -6.53 10.06
C LEU A 33 -13.63 -6.14 11.54
N ILE A 34 -13.57 -4.85 11.84
CA ILE A 34 -13.49 -4.36 13.23
C ILE A 34 -14.75 -4.74 14.01
N SER A 35 -15.93 -4.57 13.41
CA SER A 35 -17.23 -4.95 13.99
C SER A 35 -17.25 -6.43 14.36
N GLU A 36 -16.82 -7.33 13.47
CA GLU A 36 -16.73 -8.76 13.74
C GLU A 36 -15.74 -9.08 14.88
N LEU A 37 -14.53 -8.50 14.85
CA LEU A 37 -13.50 -8.79 15.85
C LEU A 37 -13.81 -8.27 17.25
N LYS A 38 -14.59 -7.19 17.35
CA LYS A 38 -14.94 -6.56 18.63
C LYS A 38 -16.37 -6.90 19.08
N ASN A 39 -17.17 -7.54 18.22
CA ASN A 39 -18.57 -7.80 18.44
C ASN A 39 -19.39 -6.53 18.79
N ILE A 40 -19.20 -5.48 17.97
CA ILE A 40 -19.85 -4.16 18.07
C ILE A 40 -20.60 -3.83 16.79
N ASP A 41 -21.48 -2.83 16.82
CA ASP A 41 -22.12 -2.33 15.59
C ASP A 41 -21.09 -1.69 14.63
N VAL A 42 -21.32 -1.81 13.33
CA VAL A 42 -20.43 -1.25 12.30
C VAL A 42 -20.28 0.27 12.43
N ASN A 43 -21.34 0.96 12.88
CA ASN A 43 -21.31 2.40 13.11
C ASN A 43 -20.36 2.78 14.27
N GLU A 44 -20.14 1.89 15.22
CA GLU A 44 -19.21 2.07 16.33
C GLU A 44 -17.76 1.74 15.96
N ALA A 45 -17.51 1.16 14.80
CA ALA A 45 -16.17 0.76 14.36
C ALA A 45 -15.28 1.95 13.94
N SER A 46 -15.86 3.10 13.61
CA SER A 46 -15.13 4.28 13.09
C SER A 46 -13.98 4.76 13.98
N PRO A 47 -14.13 4.94 15.31
CA PRO A 47 -13.03 5.35 16.18
C PRO A 47 -11.89 4.33 16.19
N TYR A 48 -12.21 3.04 16.14
CA TYR A 48 -11.21 1.96 16.10
C TYR A 48 -10.42 1.95 14.78
N GLY A 49 -11.09 2.23 13.66
CA GLY A 49 -10.42 2.44 12.38
C GLY A 49 -9.47 3.64 12.40
N ALA A 50 -9.88 4.74 13.03
CA ALA A 50 -9.03 5.93 13.20
C ALA A 50 -7.76 5.63 14.01
N TRP A 51 -7.84 4.83 15.08
CA TRP A 51 -6.67 4.39 15.84
C TRP A 51 -5.70 3.55 15.01
N LEU A 52 -6.19 2.64 14.16
CA LEU A 52 -5.35 1.84 13.26
C LEU A 52 -4.64 2.72 12.22
N LEU A 53 -5.36 3.70 11.63
CA LEU A 53 -4.77 4.67 10.71
C LEU A 53 -3.72 5.54 11.42
N SER A 54 -3.99 5.96 12.66
CA SER A 54 -3.04 6.75 13.44
C SER A 54 -1.76 5.96 13.75
N ALA A 55 -1.88 4.69 14.13
CA ALA A 55 -0.73 3.82 14.37
C ALA A 55 0.15 3.68 13.12
N TYR A 56 -0.47 3.43 11.96
CA TYR A 56 0.22 3.41 10.67
C TYR A 56 0.91 4.74 10.38
N ALA A 57 0.18 5.86 10.47
CA ALA A 57 0.68 7.18 10.09
C ALA A 57 1.84 7.64 10.99
N ILE A 58 1.74 7.43 12.30
CA ILE A 58 2.80 7.76 13.27
C ILE A 58 4.05 6.92 12.97
N THR A 59 3.89 5.62 12.78
CA THR A 59 5.01 4.73 12.49
C THR A 59 5.67 5.11 11.16
N GLN A 60 4.88 5.35 10.11
CA GLN A 60 5.39 5.81 8.82
C GLN A 60 6.13 7.14 8.93
N PHE A 61 5.57 8.12 9.67
CA PHE A 61 6.21 9.41 9.85
C PHE A 61 7.59 9.29 10.53
N LEU A 62 7.68 8.48 11.57
CA LEU A 62 8.93 8.26 12.31
C LEU A 62 9.99 7.54 11.45
N PHE A 63 9.59 6.59 10.63
CA PHE A 63 10.51 5.76 9.85
C PHE A 63 10.74 6.26 8.42
N ALA A 64 9.94 7.19 7.91
CA ALA A 64 10.11 7.74 6.56
C ALA A 64 11.52 8.28 6.28
N PRO A 65 12.18 9.04 7.20
CA PRO A 65 13.57 9.49 6.97
C PRO A 65 14.57 8.32 6.89
N VAL A 66 14.36 7.29 7.72
CA VAL A 66 15.24 6.11 7.74
C VAL A 66 15.15 5.37 6.40
N ILE A 67 13.92 5.12 5.94
CA ILE A 67 13.69 4.43 4.68
C ILE A 67 14.14 5.27 3.49
N GLY A 68 13.95 6.59 3.54
CA GLY A 68 14.49 7.52 2.56
C GLY A 68 16.01 7.37 2.41
N ASN A 69 16.74 7.43 3.52
CA ASN A 69 18.20 7.24 3.54
C ASN A 69 18.61 5.84 3.06
N LEU A 70 17.87 4.79 3.42
CA LEU A 70 18.12 3.45 2.91
C LEU A 70 17.94 3.38 1.39
N SER A 71 16.92 4.05 0.86
CA SER A 71 16.65 4.07 -0.58
C SER A 71 17.72 4.84 -1.37
N ASP A 72 18.33 5.86 -0.76
CA ASP A 72 19.47 6.56 -1.34
C ASP A 72 20.74 5.69 -1.35
N LYS A 73 20.95 4.91 -0.28
CA LYS A 73 22.17 4.11 -0.10
C LYS A 73 22.12 2.78 -0.87
N TYR A 74 21.01 2.06 -0.83
CA TYR A 74 20.88 0.72 -1.39
C TYR A 74 20.14 0.69 -2.73
N GLY A 75 19.63 1.84 -3.18
CA GLY A 75 18.90 1.99 -4.42
C GLY A 75 17.38 2.00 -4.22
N ARG A 76 16.67 2.66 -5.14
CA ARG A 76 15.21 2.87 -5.06
C ARG A 76 14.41 1.57 -5.22
N ARG A 77 14.81 0.72 -6.18
CA ARG A 77 14.09 -0.51 -6.51
C ARG A 77 14.03 -1.52 -5.36
N PRO A 78 15.13 -1.89 -4.70
CA PRO A 78 15.08 -2.82 -3.55
C PRO A 78 14.18 -2.32 -2.43
N VAL A 79 14.21 -1.02 -2.12
CA VAL A 79 13.39 -0.44 -1.06
C VAL A 79 11.91 -0.44 -1.43
N LEU A 80 11.56 -0.17 -2.70
CA LEU A 80 10.18 -0.35 -3.19
C LEU A 80 9.68 -1.77 -3.02
N LEU A 81 10.49 -2.77 -3.36
CA LEU A 81 10.11 -4.18 -3.23
C LEU A 81 9.95 -4.61 -1.77
N ILE A 82 10.82 -4.12 -0.87
CA ILE A 82 10.69 -4.33 0.58
C ILE A 82 9.39 -3.70 1.10
N SER A 83 9.04 -2.50 0.62
CA SER A 83 7.77 -1.85 0.98
C SER A 83 6.57 -2.69 0.53
N MET A 84 6.58 -3.21 -0.69
CA MET A 84 5.51 -4.08 -1.20
C MET A 84 5.41 -5.38 -0.39
N PHE A 85 6.54 -5.97 -0.04
CA PHE A 85 6.57 -7.16 0.81
C PHE A 85 6.00 -6.87 2.20
N GLY A 86 6.37 -5.73 2.80
CA GLY A 86 5.84 -5.29 4.09
C GLY A 86 4.33 -5.05 4.07
N PHE A 87 3.79 -4.44 3.01
CA PHE A 87 2.34 -4.32 2.83
C PHE A 87 1.66 -5.68 2.63
N GLY A 88 2.29 -6.59 1.88
CA GLY A 88 1.78 -7.95 1.73
C GLY A 88 1.66 -8.67 3.08
N ILE A 89 2.67 -8.53 3.95
CA ILE A 89 2.64 -9.05 5.32
C ILE A 89 1.54 -8.38 6.16
N ASP A 90 1.41 -7.05 6.09
CA ASP A 90 0.35 -6.34 6.79
C ASP A 90 -1.04 -6.86 6.39
N TYR A 91 -1.30 -6.99 5.09
CA TYR A 91 -2.58 -7.51 4.62
C TYR A 91 -2.84 -8.95 5.05
N LEU A 92 -1.80 -9.79 5.17
CA LEU A 92 -1.93 -11.11 5.78
C LEU A 92 -2.29 -11.02 7.27
N PHE A 93 -1.68 -10.10 8.04
CA PHE A 93 -2.08 -9.86 9.41
C PHE A 93 -3.55 -9.44 9.51
N LEU A 94 -4.04 -8.59 8.61
CA LEU A 94 -5.43 -8.17 8.57
C LEU A 94 -6.38 -9.32 8.18
N ALA A 95 -6.00 -10.12 7.18
CA ALA A 95 -6.78 -11.27 6.72
C ALA A 95 -6.90 -12.35 7.79
N LEU A 96 -5.83 -12.63 8.50
CA LEU A 96 -5.74 -13.74 9.48
C LEU A 96 -5.98 -13.29 10.92
N ALA A 97 -6.26 -12.00 11.17
CA ALA A 97 -6.39 -11.45 12.51
C ALA A 97 -7.42 -12.19 13.36
N PRO A 98 -7.02 -12.80 14.49
CA PRO A 98 -7.95 -13.40 15.44
C PRO A 98 -8.55 -12.37 16.40
N THR A 99 -7.89 -11.21 16.57
CA THR A 99 -8.32 -10.14 17.47
C THR A 99 -7.97 -8.77 16.89
N TYR A 100 -8.66 -7.74 17.38
CA TYR A 100 -8.40 -6.35 16.98
C TYR A 100 -6.93 -5.91 17.23
N ALA A 101 -6.27 -6.44 18.25
CA ALA A 101 -4.87 -6.13 18.53
C ALA A 101 -3.91 -6.57 17.40
N TRP A 102 -4.23 -7.66 16.70
CA TRP A 102 -3.44 -8.11 15.55
C TRP A 102 -3.47 -7.13 14.37
N LEU A 103 -4.55 -6.37 14.23
CA LEU A 103 -4.64 -5.31 13.21
C LEU A 103 -3.59 -4.22 13.46
N PHE A 104 -3.31 -3.88 14.73
CA PHE A 104 -2.24 -2.93 15.07
C PHE A 104 -0.87 -3.44 14.66
N VAL A 105 -0.58 -4.73 14.87
CA VAL A 105 0.70 -5.32 14.47
C VAL A 105 0.91 -5.15 12.97
N GLY A 106 -0.09 -5.49 12.16
CA GLY A 106 -0.07 -5.27 10.72
C GLY A 106 0.18 -3.80 10.37
N ARG A 107 -0.60 -2.88 10.94
CA ARG A 107 -0.47 -1.44 10.68
C ARG A 107 0.89 -0.87 11.07
N ILE A 108 1.52 -1.36 12.14
CA ILE A 108 2.88 -0.99 12.53
C ILE A 108 3.88 -1.51 11.49
N VAL A 109 3.77 -2.77 11.07
CA VAL A 109 4.63 -3.35 10.01
C VAL A 109 4.50 -2.54 8.72
N ALA A 110 3.28 -2.22 8.29
CA ALA A 110 3.04 -1.37 7.13
C ALA A 110 3.67 0.02 7.28
N GLY A 111 3.57 0.64 8.46
CA GLY A 111 4.19 1.93 8.75
C GLY A 111 5.72 1.88 8.72
N LEU A 112 6.32 0.81 9.27
CA LEU A 112 7.77 0.60 9.25
C LEU A 112 8.34 0.43 7.83
N THR A 113 7.59 -0.17 6.92
CA THR A 113 8.02 -0.45 5.55
C THR A 113 7.43 0.48 4.51
N GLY A 114 6.41 1.27 4.87
CA GLY A 114 5.55 2.05 3.99
C GLY A 114 6.21 3.30 3.42
N ALA A 115 7.13 3.14 2.47
CA ALA A 115 7.77 4.26 1.77
C ALA A 115 7.61 4.17 0.24
N SER A 116 6.69 3.37 -0.25
CA SER A 116 6.50 3.13 -1.68
C SER A 116 6.26 4.43 -2.46
N PHE A 117 5.41 5.32 -1.92
CA PHE A 117 5.11 6.58 -2.59
C PHE A 117 6.32 7.54 -2.65
N THR A 118 6.99 7.77 -1.51
CA THR A 118 8.15 8.68 -1.45
C THR A 118 9.33 8.13 -2.24
N THR A 119 9.59 6.83 -2.13
CA THR A 119 10.65 6.15 -2.89
C THR A 119 10.32 6.10 -4.39
N GLY A 120 9.05 5.86 -4.75
CA GLY A 120 8.59 5.88 -6.14
C GLY A 120 8.71 7.26 -6.77
N ALA A 121 8.33 8.32 -6.05
CA ALA A 121 8.47 9.70 -6.50
C ALA A 121 9.96 10.08 -6.67
N ALA A 122 10.83 9.69 -5.74
CA ALA A 122 12.26 9.88 -5.86
C ALA A 122 12.85 9.11 -7.05
N TYR A 123 12.41 7.86 -7.25
CA TYR A 123 12.86 7.06 -8.40
C TYR A 123 12.44 7.70 -9.73
N ILE A 124 11.19 8.18 -9.84
CA ILE A 124 10.72 8.94 -11.02
C ILE A 124 11.56 10.20 -11.22
N ALA A 125 11.92 10.93 -10.17
CA ALA A 125 12.77 12.10 -10.27
C ALA A 125 14.16 11.75 -10.84
N ASP A 126 14.77 10.65 -10.35
CA ASP A 126 16.12 10.21 -10.71
C ASP A 126 16.23 9.79 -12.20
N ILE A 127 15.16 9.16 -12.75
CA ILE A 127 15.17 8.68 -14.14
C ILE A 127 14.60 9.66 -15.16
N SER A 128 14.00 10.77 -14.70
CA SER A 128 13.33 11.76 -15.55
C SER A 128 14.31 12.85 -16.02
N THR A 129 14.15 13.26 -17.28
CA THR A 129 14.77 14.50 -17.79
C THR A 129 13.82 15.68 -17.55
N PRO A 130 14.30 16.95 -17.63
CA PRO A 130 13.42 18.12 -17.53
C PRO A 130 12.20 18.04 -18.45
N GLN A 131 12.37 17.50 -19.67
CA GLN A 131 11.31 17.38 -20.68
C GLN A 131 10.28 16.26 -20.38
N THR A 132 10.68 15.22 -19.65
CA THR A 132 9.82 14.07 -19.35
C THR A 132 9.27 14.08 -17.93
N ARG A 133 9.79 14.95 -17.06
CA ARG A 133 9.48 14.97 -15.61
C ARG A 133 7.99 15.15 -15.34
N ALA A 134 7.36 16.15 -15.95
CA ALA A 134 5.93 16.40 -15.75
C ALA A 134 5.07 15.20 -16.18
N LYS A 135 5.39 14.58 -17.33
CA LYS A 135 4.70 13.38 -17.82
C LYS A 135 4.85 12.20 -16.84
N ASN A 136 6.08 11.94 -16.39
CA ASN A 136 6.35 10.79 -15.53
C ASN A 136 5.73 10.97 -14.12
N PHE A 137 5.73 12.20 -13.57
CA PHE A 137 5.00 12.49 -12.34
C PHE A 137 3.48 12.39 -12.52
N GLY A 138 2.96 12.78 -13.69
CA GLY A 138 1.55 12.58 -14.04
C GLY A 138 1.12 11.12 -14.00
N MET A 139 2.02 10.17 -14.28
CA MET A 139 1.73 8.74 -14.13
C MET A 139 1.53 8.32 -12.67
N ILE A 140 2.23 8.96 -11.72
CA ILE A 140 1.97 8.72 -10.28
C ILE A 140 0.54 9.14 -9.95
N GLY A 141 0.12 10.32 -10.40
CA GLY A 141 -1.26 10.79 -10.23
C GLY A 141 -2.30 9.87 -10.88
N ALA A 142 -1.99 9.34 -12.08
CA ALA A 142 -2.84 8.37 -12.75
C ALA A 142 -2.94 7.05 -11.99
N ALA A 143 -1.83 6.54 -11.41
CA ALA A 143 -1.84 5.35 -10.56
C ALA A 143 -2.73 5.55 -9.33
N PHE A 144 -2.64 6.73 -8.69
CA PHE A 144 -3.51 7.11 -7.58
C PHE A 144 -4.97 7.13 -7.97
N GLY A 145 -5.31 7.89 -9.02
CA GLY A 145 -6.71 8.02 -9.48
C GLY A 145 -7.32 6.68 -9.85
N LEU A 146 -6.61 5.86 -10.63
CA LEU A 146 -7.07 4.52 -11.02
C LEU A 146 -7.17 3.58 -9.80
N GLY A 147 -6.17 3.58 -8.91
CA GLY A 147 -6.16 2.75 -7.72
C GLY A 147 -7.33 3.05 -6.78
N PHE A 148 -7.64 4.33 -6.55
CA PHE A 148 -8.79 4.75 -5.74
C PHE A 148 -10.16 4.51 -6.38
N VAL A 149 -10.24 4.33 -7.70
CA VAL A 149 -11.48 3.93 -8.38
C VAL A 149 -11.63 2.41 -8.38
N ILE A 150 -10.58 1.71 -8.81
CA ILE A 150 -10.60 0.25 -8.97
C ILE A 150 -10.62 -0.46 -7.60
N GLY A 151 -9.84 0.05 -6.63
CA GLY A 151 -9.70 -0.55 -5.30
C GLY A 151 -11.02 -0.75 -4.58
N PRO A 152 -11.80 0.30 -4.29
CA PRO A 152 -13.08 0.17 -3.60
C PRO A 152 -14.10 -0.67 -4.37
N ALA A 153 -14.13 -0.58 -5.71
CA ALA A 153 -15.02 -1.39 -6.54
C ALA A 153 -14.70 -2.89 -6.40
N LEU A 154 -13.43 -3.27 -6.50
CA LEU A 154 -12.99 -4.64 -6.27
C LEU A 154 -13.17 -5.07 -4.81
N GLY A 155 -12.91 -4.17 -3.86
CA GLY A 155 -13.09 -4.42 -2.43
C GLY A 155 -14.53 -4.76 -2.08
N GLY A 156 -15.49 -4.01 -2.63
CA GLY A 156 -16.92 -4.28 -2.48
C GLY A 156 -17.33 -5.63 -3.07
N LEU A 157 -16.91 -5.93 -4.30
CA LEU A 157 -17.18 -7.21 -4.96
C LEU A 157 -16.57 -8.41 -4.21
N LEU A 158 -15.33 -8.29 -3.79
CA LEU A 158 -14.65 -9.36 -3.05
C LEU A 158 -15.25 -9.58 -1.66
N ALA A 159 -15.81 -8.53 -1.04
CA ALA A 159 -16.47 -8.64 0.25
C ALA A 159 -17.74 -9.52 0.23
N GLU A 160 -18.32 -9.77 -0.95
CA GLU A 160 -19.43 -10.73 -1.13
C GLU A 160 -18.99 -12.17 -0.85
N PHE A 161 -17.70 -12.49 -1.06
CA PHE A 161 -17.11 -13.80 -0.75
C PHE A 161 -16.63 -13.93 0.70
N GLY A 162 -16.76 -12.86 1.48
CA GLY A 162 -16.37 -12.80 2.90
C GLY A 162 -15.60 -11.54 3.24
N VAL A 163 -15.72 -11.10 4.48
CA VAL A 163 -15.09 -9.84 4.97
C VAL A 163 -13.56 -9.86 4.82
N ARG A 164 -12.94 -11.03 4.80
CA ARG A 164 -11.49 -11.22 4.72
C ARG A 164 -10.96 -11.31 3.28
N ALA A 165 -11.79 -11.65 2.31
CA ALA A 165 -11.38 -11.84 0.91
C ALA A 165 -10.68 -10.62 0.27
N PRO A 166 -11.07 -9.36 0.53
CA PRO A 166 -10.34 -8.20 0.03
C PRO A 166 -8.91 -8.09 0.58
N PHE A 167 -8.69 -8.48 1.85
CA PHE A 167 -7.35 -8.46 2.46
C PHE A 167 -6.45 -9.55 1.88
N ASP A 168 -6.99 -10.75 1.65
CA ASP A 168 -6.27 -11.84 0.97
C ASP A 168 -5.85 -11.43 -0.43
N ALA A 169 -6.76 -10.82 -1.20
CA ALA A 169 -6.47 -10.32 -2.54
C ALA A 169 -5.38 -9.22 -2.53
N ALA A 170 -5.46 -8.27 -1.60
CA ALA A 170 -4.45 -7.23 -1.44
C ALA A 170 -3.08 -7.82 -1.07
N ALA A 171 -3.04 -8.81 -0.17
CA ALA A 171 -1.81 -9.51 0.20
C ALA A 171 -1.16 -10.20 -1.01
N ILE A 172 -1.96 -10.96 -1.78
CA ILE A 172 -1.48 -11.66 -2.97
C ILE A 172 -0.93 -10.66 -4.00
N LEU A 173 -1.66 -9.58 -4.29
CA LEU A 173 -1.22 -8.55 -5.24
C LEU A 173 0.11 -7.92 -4.83
N CYS A 174 0.27 -7.54 -3.56
CA CYS A 174 1.51 -6.95 -3.06
C CYS A 174 2.67 -7.94 -3.07
N LEU A 175 2.46 -9.18 -2.63
CA LEU A 175 3.51 -10.20 -2.60
C LEU A 175 3.94 -10.62 -4.02
N VAL A 176 2.99 -10.79 -4.94
CA VAL A 176 3.30 -11.08 -6.35
C VAL A 176 4.09 -9.94 -6.97
N ASN A 177 3.70 -8.69 -6.71
CA ASN A 177 4.44 -7.53 -7.22
C ASN A 177 5.84 -7.42 -6.60
N ALA A 178 6.00 -7.76 -5.31
CA ALA A 178 7.30 -7.79 -4.65
C ALA A 178 8.25 -8.86 -5.24
N VAL A 179 7.72 -9.98 -5.72
CA VAL A 179 8.50 -11.06 -6.35
C VAL A 179 8.77 -10.76 -7.82
N TYR A 180 7.81 -10.16 -8.53
CA TYR A 180 7.94 -9.83 -9.94
C TYR A 180 8.91 -8.66 -10.21
N GLY A 181 8.96 -7.67 -9.33
CA GLY A 181 9.79 -6.46 -9.45
C GLY A 181 11.22 -6.70 -9.17
#